data_c85702dd551e4a402667c13fe4cd8337
#
_entry.id   c85702dd551e4a402667c13fe4cd8337
#
_cell.length_a   1.000
_cell.length_b   1.000
_cell.length_c   1.000
_cell.angle_alpha   90.00
_cell.angle_beta   90.00
_cell.angle_gamma   90.00
#
_symmetry.space_group_name_H-M   'P 1'
#
loop_
_entity.id
_entity.type
_entity.pdbx_description
1 polymer ?
#
loop_
_entity_poly.entity_id
_entity_poly.type
_entity_poly.pdbx_seq_one_letter_code
_entity_poly.pdbx_strand_id
1 'polypeptide(L)'
;MNILIMKLCFVFVVIIAILWMKRPLFWAISGGLAAALVLYGIRVPDALSIMGRSMVSKDTVTVVLSFYFITFLQRMLERRNRLKQAEQSLNWLFNNRRVNASAAPAVIGLLPSAGAMTICAEIVRSSCQDYLSNEDMTCVTSFYRHIPESFLPTYSSILIALAVSGVGAGEFVLAMLPLVAALFFIGHMFYLRKVPRSTGQKTEEGRKKAAVMLFKSLWSIILIVVLIIAFDIPVYVATPMAAVLNIFVDHLKPWEIKPMFRTAFEPIIIFNTILIMMFKDIITYTGVIHELPVFFGGLPKIGRAHV
;
A
#
# COMPACT_ATOMS: atom_id res chain seq x y z
N MET A 1 -26.57 20.27 -9.80
CA MET A 1 -25.26 19.87 -9.22
C MET A 1 -24.89 20.95 -8.21
N ASN A 2 -24.60 20.58 -6.95
CA ASN A 2 -24.28 21.54 -5.89
C ASN A 2 -23.00 22.33 -6.26
N ILE A 3 -23.02 23.67 -6.10
CA ILE A 3 -21.89 24.54 -6.46
C ILE A 3 -20.60 24.16 -5.73
N LEU A 4 -20.71 23.62 -4.49
CA LEU A 4 -19.56 23.15 -3.72
C LEU A 4 -18.89 21.96 -4.39
N ILE A 5 -19.68 21.02 -4.92
CA ILE A 5 -19.17 19.83 -5.63
C ILE A 5 -18.53 20.24 -6.97
N MET A 6 -19.10 21.21 -7.69
CA MET A 6 -18.47 21.73 -8.91
C MET A 6 -17.10 22.32 -8.64
N LYS A 7 -16.95 23.10 -7.56
CA LYS A 7 -15.66 23.65 -7.14
C LYS A 7 -14.67 22.54 -6.80
N LEU A 8 -15.12 21.48 -6.09
CA LEU A 8 -14.29 20.33 -5.78
C LEU A 8 -13.82 19.61 -7.06
N CYS A 9 -14.72 19.37 -8.01
CA CYS A 9 -14.34 18.78 -9.31
C CYS A 9 -13.27 19.62 -10.02
N PHE A 10 -13.41 20.94 -10.00
CA PHE A 10 -12.41 21.83 -10.61
C PHE A 10 -11.06 21.73 -9.90
N VAL A 11 -11.03 21.65 -8.57
CA VAL A 11 -9.79 21.43 -7.80
C VAL A 11 -9.12 20.13 -8.25
N PHE A 12 -9.87 19.04 -8.42
CA PHE A 12 -9.30 17.78 -8.92
C PHE A 12 -8.83 17.89 -10.38
N VAL A 13 -9.53 18.63 -11.24
CA VAL A 13 -9.06 18.89 -12.61
C VAL A 13 -7.70 19.60 -12.60
N VAL A 14 -7.50 20.57 -11.72
CA VAL A 14 -6.19 21.25 -11.57
C VAL A 14 -5.11 20.26 -11.12
N ILE A 15 -5.38 19.41 -10.15
CA ILE A 15 -4.45 18.36 -9.69
C ILE A 15 -4.08 17.44 -10.83
N ILE A 16 -5.07 16.93 -11.57
CA ILE A 16 -4.87 16.01 -12.72
C ILE A 16 -4.09 16.71 -13.83
N ALA A 17 -4.39 17.96 -14.15
CA ALA A 17 -3.69 18.71 -15.17
C ALA A 17 -2.19 18.88 -14.86
N ILE A 18 -1.86 19.19 -13.60
CA ILE A 18 -0.45 19.30 -13.15
C ILE A 18 0.25 17.93 -13.21
N LEU A 19 -0.42 16.85 -12.81
CA LEU A 19 0.12 15.49 -12.94
C LEU A 19 0.31 15.09 -14.40
N TRP A 20 -0.62 15.45 -15.29
CA TRP A 20 -0.50 15.21 -16.73
C TRP A 20 0.70 15.92 -17.35
N MET A 21 1.06 17.10 -16.80
CA MET A 21 2.29 17.79 -17.15
C MET A 21 3.56 17.09 -16.61
N LYS A 22 3.42 15.87 -16.05
CA LYS A 22 4.51 15.07 -15.45
C LYS A 22 5.25 15.80 -14.33
N ARG A 23 4.59 16.71 -13.62
CA ARG A 23 5.15 17.36 -12.44
C ARG A 23 5.04 16.46 -11.21
N PRO A 24 6.00 16.56 -10.27
CA PRO A 24 5.94 15.83 -9.00
C PRO A 24 4.62 16.05 -8.24
N LEU A 25 4.19 15.06 -7.47
CA LEU A 25 2.95 15.08 -6.67
C LEU A 25 2.84 16.35 -5.79
N PHE A 26 3.96 16.79 -5.23
CA PHE A 26 4.04 18.04 -4.45
C PHE A 26 3.39 19.22 -5.17
N TRP A 27 3.74 19.45 -6.44
CA TRP A 27 3.17 20.56 -7.22
C TRP A 27 1.69 20.38 -7.50
N ALA A 28 1.26 19.15 -7.74
CA ALA A 28 -0.14 18.86 -8.00
C ALA A 28 -1.01 19.13 -6.77
N ILE A 29 -0.60 18.66 -5.58
CA ILE A 29 -1.34 18.92 -4.34
C ILE A 29 -1.27 20.41 -3.95
N SER A 30 -0.13 21.06 -4.10
CA SER A 30 0.01 22.51 -3.85
C SER A 30 -0.90 23.33 -4.77
N GLY A 31 -0.96 22.97 -6.06
CA GLY A 31 -1.87 23.61 -7.02
C GLY A 31 -3.34 23.37 -6.69
N GLY A 32 -3.70 22.14 -6.29
CA GLY A 32 -5.05 21.83 -5.81
C GLY A 32 -5.41 22.61 -4.55
N LEU A 33 -4.47 22.73 -3.60
CA LEU A 33 -4.65 23.53 -2.39
C LEU A 33 -4.88 24.99 -2.72
N ALA A 34 -4.03 25.59 -3.57
CA ALA A 34 -4.19 26.96 -4.03
C ALA A 34 -5.54 27.19 -4.73
N ALA A 35 -5.93 26.27 -5.63
CA ALA A 35 -7.23 26.32 -6.29
C ALA A 35 -8.39 26.23 -5.28
N ALA A 36 -8.29 25.37 -4.27
CA ALA A 36 -9.30 25.27 -3.21
C ALA A 36 -9.43 26.58 -2.43
N LEU A 37 -8.31 27.18 -2.00
CA LEU A 37 -8.33 28.46 -1.28
C LEU A 37 -9.03 29.57 -2.07
N VAL A 38 -8.72 29.69 -3.36
CA VAL A 38 -9.30 30.71 -4.24
C VAL A 38 -10.78 30.44 -4.52
N LEU A 39 -11.14 29.22 -4.91
CA LEU A 39 -12.52 28.86 -5.32
C LEU A 39 -13.51 28.92 -4.16
N TYR A 40 -13.08 28.53 -2.97
CA TYR A 40 -13.93 28.57 -1.78
C TYR A 40 -13.84 29.90 -1.02
N GLY A 41 -12.97 30.81 -1.43
CA GLY A 41 -12.85 32.16 -0.84
C GLY A 41 -12.29 32.12 0.59
N ILE A 42 -11.40 31.17 0.89
CA ILE A 42 -10.82 31.03 2.22
C ILE A 42 -9.80 32.16 2.45
N ARG A 43 -9.95 32.88 3.55
CA ARG A 43 -9.03 33.98 3.89
C ARG A 43 -7.65 33.41 4.22
N VAL A 44 -6.61 34.12 3.82
CA VAL A 44 -5.22 33.71 4.04
C VAL A 44 -4.90 33.40 5.52
N PRO A 45 -5.33 34.22 6.50
CA PRO A 45 -5.09 33.91 7.92
C PRO A 45 -5.76 32.60 8.37
N ASP A 46 -6.99 32.33 7.90
CA ASP A 46 -7.72 31.12 8.23
C ASP A 46 -7.03 29.89 7.60
N ALA A 47 -6.61 30.01 6.34
CA ALA A 47 -5.86 28.97 5.64
C ALA A 47 -4.55 28.63 6.39
N LEU A 48 -3.76 29.62 6.76
CA LEU A 48 -2.51 29.40 7.50
C LEU A 48 -2.76 28.77 8.87
N SER A 49 -3.83 29.19 9.57
CA SER A 49 -4.22 28.59 10.85
C SER A 49 -4.60 27.12 10.70
N ILE A 50 -5.43 26.78 9.71
CA ILE A 50 -5.85 25.39 9.43
C ILE A 50 -4.63 24.54 9.04
N MET A 51 -3.82 25.00 8.12
CA MET A 51 -2.62 24.30 7.66
C MET A 51 -1.62 24.08 8.80
N GLY A 52 -1.39 25.10 9.64
CA GLY A 52 -0.51 24.98 10.80
C GLY A 52 -1.00 23.95 11.82
N ARG A 53 -2.31 23.93 12.12
CA ARG A 53 -2.92 22.92 13.00
C ARG A 53 -2.86 21.53 12.37
N SER A 54 -3.10 21.44 11.08
CA SER A 54 -3.04 20.15 10.33
C SER A 54 -1.67 19.51 10.43
N MET A 55 -0.57 20.29 10.33
CA MET A 55 0.80 19.75 10.43
C MET A 55 1.07 19.01 11.74
N VAL A 56 0.52 19.48 12.83
CA VAL A 56 0.74 18.93 14.19
C VAL A 56 -0.46 18.13 14.69
N SER A 57 -1.47 17.92 13.85
CA SER A 57 -2.64 17.14 14.22
C SER A 57 -2.26 15.70 14.54
N LYS A 58 -3.03 15.06 15.43
CA LYS A 58 -2.84 13.63 15.76
C LYS A 58 -2.86 12.78 14.50
N ASP A 59 -3.80 13.04 13.58
CA ASP A 59 -3.95 12.29 12.34
C ASP A 59 -2.69 12.39 11.47
N THR A 60 -2.17 13.59 11.24
CA THR A 60 -0.95 13.80 10.46
C THR A 60 0.26 13.12 11.10
N VAL A 61 0.45 13.32 12.40
CA VAL A 61 1.59 12.73 13.14
C VAL A 61 1.53 11.21 13.11
N THR A 62 0.37 10.61 13.32
CA THR A 62 0.22 9.13 13.32
C THR A 62 0.46 8.52 11.95
N VAL A 63 0.02 9.19 10.88
CA VAL A 63 0.29 8.74 9.49
C VAL A 63 1.78 8.85 9.16
N VAL A 64 2.42 9.96 9.50
CA VAL A 64 3.87 10.16 9.28
C VAL A 64 4.69 9.15 10.07
N LEU A 65 4.33 8.89 11.33
CA LEU A 65 4.99 7.85 12.14
C LEU A 65 4.80 6.46 11.56
N SER A 66 3.59 6.15 11.07
CA SER A 66 3.33 4.88 10.38
C SER A 66 4.28 4.68 9.20
N PHE A 67 4.40 5.67 8.33
CA PHE A 67 5.32 5.60 7.18
C PHE A 67 6.76 5.43 7.60
N TYR A 68 7.20 6.21 8.56
CA TYR A 68 8.56 6.13 9.05
C TYR A 68 8.89 4.72 9.57
N PHE A 69 8.05 4.15 10.43
CA PHE A 69 8.30 2.83 10.99
C PHE A 69 8.09 1.69 10.00
N ILE A 70 7.18 1.82 9.03
CA ILE A 70 7.06 0.87 7.91
C ILE A 70 8.36 0.86 7.09
N THR A 71 8.86 2.04 6.72
CA THR A 71 10.11 2.15 5.96
C THR A 71 11.30 1.63 6.77
N PHE A 72 11.34 1.91 8.07
CA PHE A 72 12.37 1.39 8.95
C PHE A 72 12.37 -0.14 9.01
N LEU A 73 11.20 -0.76 9.21
CA LEU A 73 11.05 -2.21 9.17
C LEU A 73 11.47 -2.78 7.79
N GLN A 74 11.08 -2.12 6.70
CA GLN A 74 11.49 -2.51 5.36
C GLN A 74 13.02 -2.54 5.22
N ARG A 75 13.73 -1.51 5.69
CA ARG A 75 15.21 -1.48 5.67
C ARG A 75 15.84 -2.64 6.46
N MET A 76 15.21 -3.03 7.58
CA MET A 76 15.66 -4.18 8.37
C MET A 76 15.49 -5.49 7.58
N LEU A 77 14.34 -5.69 6.94
CA LEU A 77 14.06 -6.89 6.13
C LEU A 77 14.97 -6.98 4.89
N GLU A 78 15.23 -5.86 4.23
CA GLU A 78 16.19 -5.75 3.12
C GLU A 78 17.62 -6.11 3.58
N ARG A 79 18.07 -5.58 4.72
CA ARG A 79 19.40 -5.85 5.27
C ARG A 79 19.62 -7.33 5.54
N ARG A 80 18.60 -8.07 5.96
CA ARG A 80 18.64 -9.51 6.23
C ARG A 80 18.28 -10.37 5.01
N ASN A 81 18.15 -9.77 3.81
CA ASN A 81 17.74 -10.47 2.57
C ASN A 81 16.47 -11.31 2.72
N ARG A 82 15.53 -10.85 3.59
CA ARG A 82 14.27 -11.57 3.88
C ARG A 82 13.39 -11.75 2.64
N LEU A 83 13.39 -10.77 1.73
CA LEU A 83 12.72 -10.85 0.44
C LEU A 83 13.22 -12.04 -0.40
N LYS A 84 14.53 -12.15 -0.55
CA LYS A 84 15.14 -13.23 -1.33
C LYS A 84 14.93 -14.60 -0.67
N GLN A 85 14.96 -14.66 0.66
CA GLN A 85 14.65 -15.88 1.41
C GLN A 85 13.18 -16.29 1.24
N ALA A 86 12.24 -15.33 1.26
CA ALA A 86 10.82 -15.59 1.01
C ALA A 86 10.58 -16.12 -0.41
N GLU A 87 11.22 -15.51 -1.41
CA GLU A 87 11.18 -15.96 -2.81
C GLU A 87 11.64 -17.41 -2.96
N GLN A 88 12.84 -17.71 -2.48
CA GLN A 88 13.39 -19.05 -2.55
C GLN A 88 12.47 -20.07 -1.86
N SER A 89 11.93 -19.71 -0.70
CA SER A 89 11.00 -20.56 0.04
C SER A 89 9.71 -20.82 -0.72
N LEU A 90 9.15 -19.83 -1.40
CA LEU A 90 7.93 -19.99 -2.19
C LEU A 90 8.13 -20.90 -3.39
N ASN A 91 9.27 -20.78 -4.08
CA ASN A 91 9.63 -21.65 -5.20
C ASN A 91 9.73 -23.12 -4.79
N TRP A 92 10.26 -23.40 -3.59
CA TRP A 92 10.37 -24.76 -3.04
C TRP A 92 9.07 -25.28 -2.43
N LEU A 93 8.23 -24.40 -1.88
CA LEU A 93 7.00 -24.77 -1.18
C LEU A 93 5.92 -25.27 -2.14
N PHE A 94 5.75 -24.55 -3.26
CA PHE A 94 4.69 -24.81 -4.22
C PHE A 94 5.26 -25.44 -5.50
N ASN A 95 5.11 -26.77 -5.62
CA ASN A 95 5.39 -27.48 -6.86
C ASN A 95 4.28 -27.24 -7.90
N ASN A 96 3.90 -25.98 -8.11
CA ASN A 96 2.80 -25.58 -8.97
C ASN A 96 3.12 -24.24 -9.63
N ARG A 97 3.33 -24.26 -10.95
CA ARG A 97 3.68 -23.07 -11.74
C ARG A 97 2.67 -21.93 -11.61
N ARG A 98 1.36 -22.23 -11.54
CA ARG A 98 0.30 -21.24 -11.38
C ARG A 98 0.39 -20.54 -10.02
N VAL A 99 0.62 -21.30 -8.97
CA VAL A 99 0.78 -20.75 -7.61
C VAL A 99 2.06 -19.93 -7.51
N ASN A 100 3.16 -20.40 -8.09
CA ASN A 100 4.41 -19.63 -8.12
C ASN A 100 4.24 -18.31 -8.86
N ALA A 101 3.54 -18.30 -10.01
CA ALA A 101 3.31 -17.08 -10.78
C ALA A 101 2.28 -16.13 -10.17
N SER A 102 1.45 -16.55 -9.21
CA SER A 102 0.44 -15.72 -8.55
C SER A 102 0.76 -15.42 -7.09
N ALA A 103 0.83 -16.45 -6.25
CA ALA A 103 1.01 -16.29 -4.82
C ALA A 103 2.39 -15.72 -4.46
N ALA A 104 3.46 -16.11 -5.19
CA ALA A 104 4.78 -15.60 -4.88
C ALA A 104 4.92 -14.09 -5.13
N PRO A 105 4.53 -13.53 -6.30
CA PRO A 105 4.49 -12.07 -6.48
C PRO A 105 3.60 -11.35 -5.47
N ALA A 106 2.43 -11.91 -5.13
CA ALA A 106 1.54 -11.32 -4.13
C ALA A 106 2.18 -11.31 -2.73
N VAL A 107 2.83 -12.39 -2.31
CA VAL A 107 3.53 -12.45 -1.01
C VAL A 107 4.72 -11.49 -0.97
N ILE A 108 5.48 -11.40 -2.05
CA ILE A 108 6.58 -10.43 -2.16
C ILE A 108 6.03 -9.00 -2.18
N GLY A 109 4.85 -8.81 -2.79
CA GLY A 109 4.11 -7.55 -2.78
C GLY A 109 3.62 -7.10 -1.40
N LEU A 110 3.62 -7.94 -0.36
CA LEU A 110 3.39 -7.50 1.02
C LEU A 110 4.50 -6.55 1.52
N LEU A 111 5.66 -6.57 0.87
CA LEU A 111 6.80 -5.72 1.19
C LEU A 111 6.87 -4.55 0.19
N PRO A 112 6.72 -3.30 0.62
CA PRO A 112 6.85 -2.13 -0.23
C PRO A 112 8.33 -1.88 -0.60
N SER A 113 8.87 -2.66 -1.53
CA SER A 113 10.26 -2.59 -1.96
C SER A 113 10.38 -2.41 -3.47
N ALA A 114 11.25 -1.50 -3.92
CA ALA A 114 11.53 -1.28 -5.34
C ALA A 114 12.17 -2.53 -6.01
N GLY A 115 12.99 -3.28 -5.27
CA GLY A 115 13.61 -4.52 -5.75
C GLY A 115 12.63 -5.68 -5.93
N ALA A 116 11.46 -5.60 -5.32
CA ALA A 116 10.44 -6.65 -5.37
C ALA A 116 9.97 -6.97 -6.80
N MET A 117 9.89 -5.96 -7.69
CA MET A 117 9.48 -6.17 -9.09
C MET A 117 10.43 -7.07 -9.86
N THR A 118 11.74 -6.88 -9.71
CA THR A 118 12.75 -7.72 -10.39
C THR A 118 12.65 -9.18 -9.93
N ILE A 119 12.51 -9.38 -8.61
CA ILE A 119 12.34 -10.72 -8.02
C ILE A 119 11.06 -11.38 -8.53
N CYS A 120 9.94 -10.66 -8.52
CA CYS A 120 8.66 -11.18 -9.04
C CYS A 120 8.75 -11.54 -10.53
N ALA A 121 9.45 -10.72 -11.34
CA ALA A 121 9.64 -10.98 -12.76
C ALA A 121 10.44 -12.28 -13.00
N GLU A 122 11.48 -12.54 -12.21
CA GLU A 122 12.26 -13.78 -12.30
C GLU A 122 11.42 -15.01 -11.96
N ILE A 123 10.58 -14.94 -10.92
CA ILE A 123 9.69 -16.04 -10.53
C ILE A 123 8.65 -16.32 -11.62
N VAL A 124 8.00 -15.28 -12.14
CA VAL A 124 6.99 -15.43 -13.18
C VAL A 124 7.63 -15.98 -14.46
N ARG A 125 8.80 -15.45 -14.85
CA ARG A 125 9.55 -15.94 -16.00
C ARG A 125 9.91 -17.42 -15.86
N SER A 126 10.50 -17.84 -14.75
CA SER A 126 10.88 -19.24 -14.52
C SER A 126 9.69 -20.19 -14.51
N SER A 127 8.51 -19.69 -14.15
CA SER A 127 7.29 -20.50 -14.10
C SER A 127 6.52 -20.55 -15.42
N CYS A 128 6.59 -19.48 -16.24
CA CYS A 128 5.63 -19.26 -17.33
C CYS A 128 6.26 -19.03 -18.72
N GLN A 129 7.59 -18.90 -18.88
CA GLN A 129 8.26 -18.51 -20.13
C GLN A 129 7.90 -19.42 -21.34
N ASP A 130 7.58 -20.69 -21.09
CA ASP A 130 7.22 -21.64 -22.15
C ASP A 130 5.73 -21.58 -22.56
N TYR A 131 4.92 -20.80 -21.85
CA TYR A 131 3.45 -20.79 -21.95
C TYR A 131 2.82 -19.42 -22.17
N LEU A 132 3.51 -18.36 -21.77
CA LEU A 132 3.05 -16.97 -21.88
C LEU A 132 4.03 -16.13 -22.67
N SER A 133 3.51 -15.10 -23.37
CA SER A 133 4.33 -14.09 -24.01
C SER A 133 5.07 -13.22 -22.98
N ASN A 134 6.10 -12.49 -23.40
CA ASN A 134 6.80 -11.55 -22.51
C ASN A 134 5.86 -10.46 -21.99
N GLU A 135 4.90 -10.03 -22.80
CA GLU A 135 3.88 -9.06 -22.41
C GLU A 135 2.95 -9.62 -21.34
N ASP A 136 2.42 -10.84 -21.55
CA ASP A 136 1.58 -11.53 -20.57
C ASP A 136 2.34 -11.76 -19.25
N MET A 137 3.61 -12.16 -19.29
CA MET A 137 4.44 -12.33 -18.09
C MET A 137 4.64 -11.02 -17.34
N THR A 138 4.83 -9.91 -18.06
CA THR A 138 4.93 -8.58 -17.45
C THR A 138 3.62 -8.18 -16.79
N CYS A 139 2.50 -8.43 -17.45
CA CYS A 139 1.17 -8.20 -16.88
C CYS A 139 0.94 -9.04 -15.61
N VAL A 140 1.24 -10.35 -15.65
CA VAL A 140 1.11 -11.25 -14.50
C VAL A 140 1.96 -10.76 -13.33
N THR A 141 3.21 -10.42 -13.59
CA THR A 141 4.14 -9.91 -12.57
C THR A 141 3.58 -8.66 -11.89
N SER A 142 3.20 -7.66 -12.68
CA SER A 142 2.67 -6.41 -12.18
C SER A 142 1.34 -6.61 -11.46
N PHE A 143 0.42 -7.36 -12.06
CA PHE A 143 -0.93 -7.57 -11.53
C PHE A 143 -0.91 -8.22 -10.13
N TYR A 144 -0.27 -9.37 -9.98
CA TYR A 144 -0.28 -10.07 -8.70
C TYR A 144 0.56 -9.37 -7.62
N ARG A 145 1.66 -8.75 -8.02
CA ARG A 145 2.51 -7.99 -7.08
C ARG A 145 1.76 -6.79 -6.49
N HIS A 146 0.85 -6.16 -7.23
CA HIS A 146 0.11 -4.99 -6.77
C HIS A 146 -1.21 -5.33 -6.04
N ILE A 147 -1.64 -6.59 -6.00
CA ILE A 147 -2.83 -6.97 -5.21
C ILE A 147 -2.71 -6.52 -3.74
N PRO A 148 -1.60 -6.73 -3.02
CA PRO A 148 -1.46 -6.26 -1.64
C PRO A 148 -1.58 -4.74 -1.47
N GLU A 149 -1.23 -3.97 -2.50
CA GLU A 149 -1.37 -2.51 -2.48
C GLU A 149 -2.84 -2.03 -2.43
N SER A 150 -3.79 -2.91 -2.76
CA SER A 150 -5.21 -2.57 -2.73
C SER A 150 -5.83 -2.67 -1.33
N PHE A 151 -5.21 -3.39 -0.39
CA PHE A 151 -5.83 -3.65 0.90
C PHE A 151 -4.88 -3.53 2.10
N LEU A 152 -3.57 -3.56 1.91
CA LEU A 152 -2.64 -3.64 3.03
C LEU A 152 -2.34 -2.25 3.61
N PRO A 153 -2.60 -2.00 4.92
CA PRO A 153 -2.40 -0.70 5.54
C PRO A 153 -0.92 -0.35 5.82
N THR A 154 0.00 -1.07 5.20
CA THR A 154 1.43 -0.72 5.16
C THR A 154 1.78 0.10 3.92
N TYR A 155 0.85 0.26 2.99
CA TYR A 155 1.02 1.10 1.81
C TYR A 155 0.54 2.53 2.07
N SER A 156 1.31 3.50 1.58
CA SER A 156 1.06 4.92 1.81
C SER A 156 -0.31 5.38 1.33
N SER A 157 -0.74 4.89 0.17
CA SER A 157 -2.05 5.19 -0.40
C SER A 157 -3.19 4.76 0.52
N ILE A 158 -3.10 3.56 1.08
CA ILE A 158 -4.11 3.01 1.99
C ILE A 158 -4.10 3.76 3.33
N LEU A 159 -2.93 4.03 3.93
CA LEU A 159 -2.84 4.78 5.17
C LEU A 159 -3.46 6.18 5.06
N ILE A 160 -3.17 6.88 3.96
CA ILE A 160 -3.77 8.19 3.71
C ILE A 160 -5.28 8.07 3.50
N ALA A 161 -5.74 7.08 2.72
CA ALA A 161 -7.15 6.86 2.49
C ALA A 161 -7.91 6.57 3.81
N LEU A 162 -7.36 5.73 4.68
CA LEU A 162 -7.93 5.44 6.00
C LEU A 162 -7.96 6.69 6.90
N ALA A 163 -6.88 7.48 6.92
CA ALA A 163 -6.82 8.71 7.69
C ALA A 163 -7.80 9.78 7.18
N VAL A 164 -8.07 9.80 5.87
CA VAL A 164 -9.05 10.73 5.26
C VAL A 164 -10.48 10.29 5.50
N SER A 165 -10.76 8.98 5.36
CA SER A 165 -12.10 8.41 5.48
C SER A 165 -12.56 8.19 6.93
N GLY A 166 -11.61 8.05 7.86
CA GLY A 166 -11.90 7.69 9.26
C GLY A 166 -12.27 6.21 9.46
N VAL A 167 -12.14 5.37 8.42
CA VAL A 167 -12.43 3.92 8.50
C VAL A 167 -11.32 3.21 9.26
N GLY A 168 -11.68 2.25 10.12
CA GLY A 168 -10.75 1.40 10.84
C GLY A 168 -9.92 0.52 9.89
N ALA A 169 -8.62 0.39 10.15
CA ALA A 169 -7.72 -0.37 9.28
C ALA A 169 -8.12 -1.86 9.21
N GLY A 170 -8.52 -2.46 10.34
CA GLY A 170 -8.98 -3.85 10.39
C GLY A 170 -10.27 -4.07 9.60
N GLU A 171 -11.25 -3.20 9.79
CA GLU A 171 -12.52 -3.22 9.06
C GLU A 171 -12.32 -3.11 7.55
N PHE A 172 -11.47 -2.17 7.12
CA PHE A 172 -11.13 -2.00 5.72
C PHE A 172 -10.50 -3.25 5.11
N VAL A 173 -9.50 -3.84 5.79
CA VAL A 173 -8.83 -5.05 5.30
C VAL A 173 -9.84 -6.19 5.13
N LEU A 174 -10.71 -6.42 6.11
CA LEU A 174 -11.73 -7.46 6.05
C LEU A 174 -12.74 -7.22 4.92
N ALA A 175 -13.18 -5.97 4.73
CA ALA A 175 -14.08 -5.60 3.63
C ALA A 175 -13.45 -5.79 2.24
N MET A 176 -12.12 -5.68 2.13
CA MET A 176 -11.40 -5.86 0.86
C MET A 176 -11.13 -7.32 0.50
N LEU A 177 -11.25 -8.29 1.43
CA LEU A 177 -10.96 -9.70 1.15
C LEU A 177 -11.74 -10.30 -0.02
N PRO A 178 -13.07 -10.05 -0.19
CA PRO A 178 -13.80 -10.53 -1.36
C PRO A 178 -13.25 -10.00 -2.67
N LEU A 179 -12.85 -8.71 -2.69
CA LEU A 179 -12.24 -8.08 -3.86
C LEU A 179 -10.87 -8.70 -4.18
N VAL A 180 -10.07 -8.96 -3.17
CA VAL A 180 -8.77 -9.65 -3.31
C VAL A 180 -8.98 -11.04 -3.91
N ALA A 181 -9.96 -11.81 -3.43
CA ALA A 181 -10.31 -13.10 -3.99
C ALA A 181 -10.74 -12.99 -5.47
N ALA A 182 -11.55 -11.98 -5.80
CA ALA A 182 -11.96 -11.70 -7.18
C ALA A 182 -10.76 -11.34 -8.08
N LEU A 183 -9.81 -10.54 -7.59
CA LEU A 183 -8.58 -10.20 -8.33
C LEU A 183 -7.75 -11.47 -8.63
N PHE A 184 -7.55 -12.35 -7.64
CA PHE A 184 -6.86 -13.62 -7.87
C PHE A 184 -7.59 -14.49 -8.90
N PHE A 185 -8.92 -14.55 -8.84
CA PHE A 185 -9.74 -15.30 -9.80
C PHE A 185 -9.63 -14.73 -11.22
N ILE A 186 -9.72 -13.42 -11.36
CA ILE A 186 -9.60 -12.72 -12.65
C ILE A 186 -8.21 -12.97 -13.28
N GLY A 187 -7.15 -12.78 -12.52
CA GLY A 187 -5.79 -13.04 -13.01
C GLY A 187 -5.57 -14.49 -13.39
N HIS A 188 -6.18 -15.44 -12.65
CA HIS A 188 -6.17 -16.86 -13.01
C HIS A 188 -6.91 -17.12 -14.33
N MET A 189 -8.10 -16.56 -14.52
CA MET A 189 -8.88 -16.75 -15.74
C MET A 189 -8.17 -16.24 -16.99
N PHE A 190 -7.62 -15.04 -16.94
CA PHE A 190 -7.05 -14.39 -18.12
C PHE A 190 -5.66 -14.93 -18.49
N TYR A 191 -4.82 -15.22 -17.49
CA TYR A 191 -3.41 -15.55 -17.71
C TYR A 191 -3.06 -16.96 -17.30
N LEU A 192 -3.30 -17.34 -16.05
CA LEU A 192 -2.74 -18.58 -15.50
C LEU A 192 -3.46 -19.84 -15.96
N ARG A 193 -4.64 -19.75 -16.52
CA ARG A 193 -5.36 -20.88 -17.10
C ARG A 193 -4.55 -21.57 -18.21
N LYS A 194 -3.75 -20.80 -18.95
CA LYS A 194 -2.89 -21.27 -20.04
C LYS A 194 -1.65 -22.04 -19.55
N VAL A 195 -1.25 -21.84 -18.29
CA VAL A 195 -0.04 -22.42 -17.69
C VAL A 195 -0.36 -23.77 -17.05
N PRO A 196 0.42 -24.84 -17.27
CA PRO A 196 0.20 -26.12 -16.60
C PRO A 196 0.46 -26.02 -15.09
N ARG A 197 -0.15 -26.92 -14.31
CA ARG A 197 0.03 -26.94 -12.85
C ARG A 197 1.39 -27.50 -12.43
N SER A 198 1.82 -28.60 -13.04
CA SER A 198 3.04 -29.32 -12.62
C SER A 198 4.32 -28.62 -13.04
N THR A 199 5.30 -28.57 -12.14
CA THR A 199 6.67 -28.12 -12.43
C THR A 199 7.57 -29.27 -12.88
N GLY A 200 7.12 -30.52 -12.78
CA GLY A 200 7.95 -31.71 -13.07
C GLY A 200 8.97 -32.08 -11.98
N GLN A 201 9.12 -31.28 -10.94
CA GLN A 201 10.06 -31.54 -9.84
C GLN A 201 9.33 -32.19 -8.66
N LYS A 202 9.80 -33.38 -8.24
CA LYS A 202 9.36 -34.02 -7.01
C LYS A 202 10.36 -33.75 -5.89
N THR A 203 9.98 -32.97 -4.89
CA THR A 203 10.82 -32.82 -3.69
C THR A 203 9.92 -32.65 -2.47
N GLU A 204 9.65 -33.74 -1.75
CA GLU A 204 8.90 -33.67 -0.48
C GLU A 204 9.77 -33.24 0.72
N GLU A 205 11.05 -33.60 0.72
CA GLU A 205 11.96 -33.32 1.86
C GLU A 205 12.25 -31.84 2.10
N GLY A 206 12.12 -30.98 1.09
CA GLY A 206 12.37 -29.53 1.22
C GLY A 206 11.20 -28.71 1.75
N ARG A 207 9.96 -29.20 1.70
CA ARG A 207 8.74 -28.41 1.97
C ARG A 207 8.66 -27.88 3.40
N LYS A 208 8.97 -28.70 4.41
CA LYS A 208 8.95 -28.25 5.81
C LYS A 208 9.99 -27.15 6.07
N LYS A 209 11.20 -27.33 5.53
CA LYS A 209 12.25 -26.31 5.63
C LYS A 209 11.87 -25.01 4.92
N ALA A 210 11.29 -25.12 3.73
CA ALA A 210 10.79 -23.97 2.97
C ALA A 210 9.65 -23.22 3.71
N ALA A 211 8.69 -23.94 4.29
CA ALA A 211 7.63 -23.33 5.08
C ALA A 211 8.16 -22.57 6.31
N VAL A 212 9.10 -23.19 7.05
CA VAL A 212 9.75 -22.52 8.20
C VAL A 212 10.52 -21.29 7.76
N MET A 213 11.25 -21.37 6.64
CA MET A 213 12.03 -20.24 6.12
C MET A 213 11.13 -19.12 5.62
N LEU A 214 10.01 -19.44 4.97
CA LEU A 214 8.99 -18.46 4.57
C LEU A 214 8.40 -17.75 5.78
N PHE A 215 7.99 -18.51 6.80
CA PHE A 215 7.49 -17.94 8.04
C PHE A 215 8.53 -17.03 8.71
N LYS A 216 9.79 -17.48 8.83
CA LYS A 216 10.90 -16.67 9.36
C LYS A 216 11.18 -15.42 8.53
N SER A 217 10.84 -15.40 7.26
CA SER A 217 11.05 -14.23 6.39
C SER A 217 9.91 -13.21 6.49
N LEU A 218 8.68 -13.66 6.78
CA LEU A 218 7.47 -12.84 6.75
C LEU A 218 6.84 -12.60 8.13
N TRP A 219 7.36 -13.21 9.21
CA TRP A 219 6.70 -13.21 10.52
C TRP A 219 6.36 -11.80 11.04
N SER A 220 7.23 -10.81 10.79
CA SER A 220 7.01 -9.45 11.27
C SER A 220 5.85 -8.76 10.52
N ILE A 221 5.68 -9.05 9.23
CA ILE A 221 4.54 -8.56 8.45
C ILE A 221 3.27 -9.26 8.89
N ILE A 222 3.31 -10.58 9.04
CA ILE A 222 2.19 -11.37 9.56
C ILE A 222 1.77 -10.84 10.94
N LEU A 223 2.74 -10.57 11.82
CA LEU A 223 2.49 -10.00 13.13
C LEU A 223 1.76 -8.65 13.03
N ILE A 224 2.22 -7.73 12.17
CA ILE A 224 1.56 -6.43 11.97
C ILE A 224 0.11 -6.62 11.52
N VAL A 225 -0.12 -7.48 10.53
CA VAL A 225 -1.48 -7.77 10.03
C VAL A 225 -2.37 -8.35 11.13
N VAL A 226 -1.84 -9.28 11.92
CA VAL A 226 -2.58 -9.86 13.06
C VAL A 226 -2.88 -8.81 14.13
N LEU A 227 -1.92 -7.95 14.48
CA LEU A 227 -2.13 -6.88 15.46
C LEU A 227 -3.20 -5.90 15.01
N ILE A 228 -3.25 -5.57 13.73
CA ILE A 228 -4.25 -4.66 13.17
C ILE A 228 -5.64 -5.32 13.11
N ILE A 229 -5.73 -6.56 12.59
CA ILE A 229 -7.03 -7.20 12.33
C ILE A 229 -7.64 -7.80 13.60
N ALA A 230 -6.84 -8.51 14.40
CA ALA A 230 -7.34 -9.26 15.55
C ALA A 230 -7.41 -8.42 16.85
N PHE A 231 -6.55 -7.41 16.97
CA PHE A 231 -6.43 -6.62 18.19
C PHE A 231 -6.77 -5.13 17.97
N ASP A 232 -7.14 -4.75 16.76
CA ASP A 232 -7.43 -3.35 16.37
C ASP A 232 -6.33 -2.34 16.76
N ILE A 233 -5.07 -2.82 16.78
CA ILE A 233 -3.92 -1.99 17.13
C ILE A 233 -3.61 -1.08 15.95
N PRO A 234 -3.54 0.25 16.16
CA PRO A 234 -3.22 1.18 15.08
C PRO A 234 -1.85 0.92 14.45
N VAL A 235 -1.72 1.18 13.14
CA VAL A 235 -0.50 0.91 12.36
C VAL A 235 0.74 1.59 12.98
N TYR A 236 0.60 2.83 13.45
CA TYR A 236 1.69 3.60 14.08
C TYR A 236 2.17 3.00 15.42
N VAL A 237 1.45 2.03 15.98
CA VAL A 237 1.84 1.26 17.17
C VAL A 237 2.32 -0.13 16.76
N ALA A 238 1.59 -0.82 15.88
CA ALA A 238 1.90 -2.18 15.45
C ALA A 238 3.27 -2.26 14.74
N THR A 239 3.60 -1.28 13.91
CA THR A 239 4.86 -1.28 13.13
C THR A 239 6.11 -1.08 14.00
N PRO A 240 6.19 -0.12 14.94
CA PRO A 240 7.33 -0.03 15.85
C PRO A 240 7.45 -1.25 16.77
N MET A 241 6.34 -1.83 17.23
CA MET A 241 6.38 -3.08 18.00
C MET A 241 7.05 -4.21 17.19
N ALA A 242 6.63 -4.41 15.94
CA ALA A 242 7.25 -5.40 15.07
C ALA A 242 8.73 -5.07 14.77
N ALA A 243 9.08 -3.80 14.60
CA ALA A 243 10.47 -3.38 14.39
C ALA A 243 11.36 -3.66 15.61
N VAL A 244 10.87 -3.36 16.81
CA VAL A 244 11.60 -3.66 18.07
C VAL A 244 11.79 -5.17 18.20
N LEU A 245 10.75 -5.97 18.00
CA LEU A 245 10.87 -7.44 18.05
C LEU A 245 11.86 -7.96 17.01
N ASN A 246 11.87 -7.36 15.82
CA ASN A 246 12.82 -7.73 14.75
C ASN A 246 14.29 -7.47 15.12
N ILE A 247 14.56 -6.40 15.90
CA ILE A 247 15.91 -6.12 16.42
C ILE A 247 16.39 -7.30 17.28
N PHE A 248 15.53 -7.80 18.15
CA PHE A 248 15.88 -8.93 19.03
C PHE A 248 15.97 -10.26 18.27
N VAL A 249 15.00 -10.57 17.42
CA VAL A 249 14.93 -11.84 16.67
C VAL A 249 16.08 -11.96 15.66
N ASP A 250 16.43 -10.87 14.96
CA ASP A 250 17.50 -10.85 13.98
C ASP A 250 18.87 -10.48 14.59
N HIS A 251 18.94 -10.28 15.94
CA HIS A 251 20.16 -9.89 16.64
C HIS A 251 20.87 -8.70 15.98
N LEU A 252 20.10 -7.65 15.64
CA LEU A 252 20.63 -6.46 14.97
C LEU A 252 21.51 -5.66 15.95
N LYS A 253 22.71 -5.31 15.49
CA LYS A 253 23.66 -4.55 16.29
C LYS A 253 23.39 -3.04 16.16
N PRO A 254 23.72 -2.22 17.18
CA PRO A 254 23.43 -0.78 17.16
C PRO A 254 24.00 -0.04 15.94
N TRP A 255 25.18 -0.45 15.46
CA TRP A 255 25.78 0.15 14.26
C TRP A 255 25.08 -0.24 12.95
N GLU A 256 24.33 -1.34 12.92
CA GLU A 256 23.46 -1.70 11.78
C GLU A 256 22.15 -0.93 11.83
N ILE A 257 21.60 -0.72 13.03
CA ILE A 257 20.33 -0.03 13.25
C ILE A 257 20.42 1.46 12.87
N LYS A 258 21.49 2.13 13.28
CA LYS A 258 21.67 3.59 13.06
C LYS A 258 21.54 4.03 11.60
N PRO A 259 22.20 3.38 10.60
CA PRO A 259 22.00 3.74 9.19
C PRO A 259 20.58 3.44 8.70
N MET A 260 19.98 2.30 9.10
CA MET A 260 18.61 1.96 8.71
C MET A 260 17.59 2.96 9.25
N PHE A 261 17.74 3.37 10.52
CA PHE A 261 16.91 4.38 11.16
C PHE A 261 17.03 5.73 10.45
N ARG A 262 18.23 6.14 10.04
CA ARG A 262 18.46 7.39 9.31
C ARG A 262 17.88 7.34 7.89
N THR A 263 18.07 6.22 7.17
CA THR A 263 17.57 6.07 5.79
C THR A 263 16.07 5.79 5.71
N ALA A 264 15.44 5.44 6.82
CA ALA A 264 13.98 5.33 6.92
C ALA A 264 13.28 6.71 6.86
N PHE A 265 14.01 7.78 7.15
CA PHE A 265 13.50 9.13 6.97
C PHE A 265 13.51 9.50 5.49
N GLU A 266 12.36 9.39 4.83
CA GLU A 266 12.16 9.73 3.42
C GLU A 266 11.46 11.10 3.30
N PRO A 267 12.22 12.21 3.14
CA PRO A 267 11.67 13.57 3.24
C PRO A 267 10.53 13.84 2.24
N ILE A 268 10.65 13.31 1.02
CA ILE A 268 9.65 13.52 -0.05
C ILE A 268 8.32 12.89 0.33
N ILE A 269 8.33 11.66 0.87
CA ILE A 269 7.10 10.96 1.27
C ILE A 269 6.46 11.69 2.45
N ILE A 270 7.24 12.03 3.47
CA ILE A 270 6.77 12.74 4.66
C ILE A 270 6.16 14.09 4.27
N PHE A 271 6.84 14.84 3.43
CA PHE A 271 6.39 16.17 3.00
C PHE A 271 5.09 16.10 2.18
N ASN A 272 5.02 15.17 1.22
CA ASN A 272 3.79 14.92 0.46
C ASN A 272 2.63 14.51 1.36
N THR A 273 2.89 13.68 2.36
CA THR A 273 1.87 13.25 3.33
C THR A 273 1.32 14.43 4.12
N ILE A 274 2.19 15.26 4.67
CA ILE A 274 1.78 16.47 5.41
C ILE A 274 0.94 17.38 4.51
N LEU A 275 1.37 17.58 3.27
CA LEU A 275 0.65 18.43 2.32
C LEU A 275 -0.74 17.87 1.95
N ILE A 276 -0.87 16.55 1.80
CA ILE A 276 -2.16 15.90 1.56
C ILE A 276 -3.07 16.07 2.79
N MET A 277 -2.55 15.94 4.00
CA MET A 277 -3.34 16.13 5.22
C MET A 277 -3.79 17.58 5.37
N MET A 278 -2.94 18.56 5.04
CA MET A 278 -3.36 19.96 4.96
C MET A 278 -4.47 20.17 3.93
N PHE A 279 -4.35 19.56 2.75
CA PHE A 279 -5.37 19.61 1.71
C PHE A 279 -6.69 19.00 2.20
N LYS A 280 -6.64 17.84 2.86
CA LYS A 280 -7.81 17.20 3.51
C LYS A 280 -8.51 18.17 4.46
N ASP A 281 -7.77 18.80 5.36
CA ASP A 281 -8.34 19.67 6.38
C ASP A 281 -8.92 20.97 5.80
N ILE A 282 -8.29 21.51 4.74
CA ILE A 282 -8.86 22.65 3.99
C ILE A 282 -10.17 22.22 3.30
N ILE A 283 -10.21 21.08 2.63
CA ILE A 283 -11.45 20.58 1.98
C ILE A 283 -12.53 20.29 3.02
N THR A 284 -12.16 19.74 4.19
CA THR A 284 -13.09 19.50 5.30
C THR A 284 -13.69 20.83 5.80
N TYR A 285 -12.86 21.85 5.96
CA TYR A 285 -13.30 23.19 6.38
C TYR A 285 -14.32 23.82 5.42
N THR A 286 -14.26 23.51 4.11
CA THR A 286 -15.23 24.02 3.12
C THR A 286 -16.64 23.42 3.28
N GLY A 287 -16.79 22.35 4.06
CA GLY A 287 -18.05 21.64 4.23
C GLY A 287 -18.43 20.74 3.06
N VAL A 288 -17.68 20.73 1.96
CA VAL A 288 -18.03 19.98 0.75
C VAL A 288 -18.08 18.46 0.98
N ILE A 289 -17.29 17.94 1.94
CA ILE A 289 -17.27 16.52 2.28
C ILE A 289 -18.66 16.05 2.77
N HIS A 290 -19.39 16.88 3.51
CA HIS A 290 -20.74 16.56 3.99
C HIS A 290 -21.78 16.52 2.86
N GLU A 291 -21.53 17.18 1.74
CA GLU A 291 -22.40 17.17 0.56
C GLU A 291 -22.21 15.92 -0.33
N LEU A 292 -21.07 15.25 -0.24
CA LEU A 292 -20.77 14.08 -1.08
C LEU A 292 -21.74 12.92 -0.85
N PRO A 293 -22.07 12.50 0.39
CA PRO A 293 -23.05 11.43 0.61
C PRO A 293 -24.45 11.76 0.06
N VAL A 294 -24.87 13.01 0.17
CA VAL A 294 -26.14 13.50 -0.36
C VAL A 294 -26.14 13.42 -1.89
N PHE A 295 -25.06 13.88 -2.52
CA PHE A 295 -24.88 13.80 -3.96
C PHE A 295 -24.89 12.36 -4.49
N PHE A 296 -24.07 11.47 -3.90
CA PHE A 296 -24.03 10.07 -4.29
C PHE A 296 -25.33 9.32 -3.97
N GLY A 297 -26.03 9.70 -2.89
CA GLY A 297 -27.34 9.16 -2.54
C GLY A 297 -28.44 9.51 -3.56
N GLY A 298 -28.30 10.62 -4.27
CA GLY A 298 -29.19 11.06 -5.33
C GLY A 298 -28.94 10.43 -6.71
N LEU A 299 -27.82 9.73 -6.91
CA LEU A 299 -27.52 9.05 -8.17
C LEU A 299 -28.44 7.84 -8.39
N PRO A 300 -28.79 7.48 -9.65
CA PRO A 300 -29.56 6.28 -9.96
C PRO A 300 -28.91 5.04 -9.32
N LYS A 301 -29.74 4.08 -8.90
CA LYS A 301 -29.35 2.88 -8.13
C LYS A 301 -28.33 1.92 -8.83
N ILE A 302 -27.87 2.26 -10.03
CA ILE A 302 -26.82 1.54 -10.77
C ILE A 302 -25.48 1.84 -10.11
N GLY A 303 -25.17 1.17 -9.00
CA GLY A 303 -23.93 1.33 -8.25
C GLY A 303 -24.07 1.44 -6.75
N ARG A 304 -25.26 1.31 -6.20
CA ARG A 304 -25.41 1.08 -4.75
C ARG A 304 -24.91 -0.33 -4.43
N ALA A 305 -23.65 -0.44 -4.07
CA ALA A 305 -23.23 -1.55 -3.21
C ALA A 305 -24.10 -1.43 -1.94
N HIS A 306 -24.82 -2.51 -1.60
CA HIS A 306 -25.55 -2.57 -0.34
C HIS A 306 -24.52 -2.41 0.79
N VAL A 307 -24.58 -1.28 1.47
CA VAL A 307 -23.99 -1.12 2.80
C VAL A 307 -24.99 -1.66 3.78
#